data_d39375da501f98fe41c8da5fe054b016
#
_entry.id   d39375da501f98fe41c8da5fe054b016
#
_cell.length_a   1.000
_cell.length_b   1.000
_cell.length_c   1.000
_cell.angle_alpha   90.00
_cell.angle_beta   90.00
_cell.angle_gamma   90.00
#
_symmetry.space_group_name_H-M   'P 1'
#
loop_
_entity.id
_entity.type
_entity.pdbx_description
1 polymer ?
#
loop_
_entity_poly.entity_id
_entity_poly.type
_entity_poly.pdbx_seq_one_letter_code
_entity_poly.pdbx_strand_id
1 'polypeptide(L)'
;MSGLSNFFSVLNLDAEDDKEQIAIPNAVSAIDESSGRISGDGDEHTGELTVKRAPSKSHKSNNKVLQLSSSLSGNYKLPLVWIDLEMTGLDIEVDRILEIACVITDGKLTTSMEGPDLVINQSKECLDNMGEWCREHHAASGLTERVLQSTITEKDAEEQVINFVKNHIGSQTPLLAGNSVYVDFMFLKKYMPYLAGIFPHVLVDVSSITALCMRWFPKERKAAPTKEKRHRAMDDIKESIRELKYYKESIFKGFRKSK
;
A
#
# COMPACT_ATOMS: atom_id res chain seq x y z
N MET A 1 22.71 15.30 16.10
CA MET A 1 21.67 14.28 15.97
C MET A 1 20.32 14.99 16.05
N SER A 2 19.88 15.67 14.99
CA SER A 2 18.64 16.50 15.03
C SER A 2 17.90 16.49 13.69
N GLY A 3 17.95 15.38 12.94
CA GLY A 3 17.36 15.30 11.60
C GLY A 3 16.10 14.44 11.46
N LEU A 4 15.75 13.60 12.44
CA LEU A 4 14.68 12.62 12.31
C LEU A 4 13.29 13.08 12.83
N SER A 5 13.26 14.10 13.70
CA SER A 5 11.98 14.61 14.22
C SER A 5 11.10 15.32 13.18
N ASN A 6 11.65 15.72 12.04
CA ASN A 6 10.91 16.42 10.99
C ASN A 6 10.17 15.50 10.01
N PHE A 7 10.46 14.18 9.98
CA PHE A 7 9.80 13.28 9.03
C PHE A 7 8.34 12.99 9.38
N PHE A 8 8.02 12.85 10.66
CA PHE A 8 6.62 12.64 11.08
C PHE A 8 5.73 13.87 10.83
N SER A 9 6.29 15.08 10.87
CA SER A 9 5.54 16.30 10.51
C SER A 9 5.25 16.37 9.01
N VAL A 10 6.05 15.73 8.15
CA VAL A 10 5.82 15.65 6.70
C VAL A 10 4.70 14.65 6.36
N LEU A 11 4.53 13.59 7.15
CA LEU A 11 3.39 12.67 7.01
C LEU A 11 2.07 13.28 7.49
N ASN A 12 2.14 14.32 8.34
CA ASN A 12 1.00 15.11 8.80
C ASN A 12 0.60 16.26 7.84
N LEU A 13 0.64 16.03 6.53
CA LEU A 13 0.19 17.01 5.52
C LEU A 13 -1.30 17.43 5.67
N ASP A 14 -1.99 16.97 6.68
CA ASP A 14 -3.43 17.14 6.85
C ASP A 14 -3.88 18.23 7.84
N ALA A 15 -2.97 18.95 8.50
CA ALA A 15 -3.43 20.03 9.41
C ALA A 15 -2.35 21.07 9.68
N GLU A 16 -2.67 22.30 9.38
CA GLU A 16 -2.25 23.56 10.04
C GLU A 16 -0.96 24.27 9.61
N ASP A 17 -0.30 23.99 8.48
CA ASP A 17 0.82 24.85 8.10
C ASP A 17 0.84 25.29 6.64
N ASP A 18 -0.09 26.16 6.26
CA ASP A 18 0.02 26.98 5.04
C ASP A 18 1.14 28.05 5.12
N LYS A 19 1.95 28.09 6.17
CA LYS A 19 2.91 29.18 6.43
C LYS A 19 4.39 28.82 6.46
N GLU A 20 4.79 27.55 6.53
CA GLU A 20 6.22 27.19 6.68
C GLU A 20 6.83 26.29 5.59
N GLN A 21 6.13 25.97 4.50
CA GLN A 21 6.69 25.11 3.43
C GLN A 21 7.46 25.86 2.33
N ILE A 22 8.12 26.97 2.63
CA ILE A 22 9.06 27.64 1.71
C ILE A 22 10.46 27.68 2.32
N ALA A 23 11.06 26.52 2.57
CA ALA A 23 12.51 26.41 2.75
C ALA A 23 13.00 25.01 2.41
N ILE A 24 13.21 24.74 1.13
CA ILE A 24 14.01 23.60 0.68
C ILE A 24 15.45 24.08 0.60
N PRO A 25 16.42 23.52 1.36
CA PRO A 25 17.82 23.78 1.10
C PRO A 25 18.24 23.05 -0.17
N ASN A 26 18.68 23.80 -1.16
CA ASN A 26 19.37 23.29 -2.35
C ASN A 26 20.63 22.51 -1.95
N ALA A 27 20.66 21.21 -2.19
CA ALA A 27 21.85 20.43 -2.27
C ALA A 27 21.82 19.60 -3.56
N VAL A 28 22.15 20.25 -4.67
CA VAL A 28 22.54 19.58 -5.92
C VAL A 28 24.04 19.73 -6.04
N SER A 29 24.78 18.65 -5.87
CA SER A 29 26.16 18.56 -6.32
C SER A 29 26.31 17.42 -7.30
N ALA A 30 26.53 17.82 -8.55
CA ALA A 30 27.30 17.21 -9.63
C ALA A 30 27.41 15.66 -9.66
N ILE A 31 26.81 15.07 -10.68
CA ILE A 31 27.23 13.76 -11.20
C ILE A 31 27.88 14.01 -12.57
N ASP A 32 29.13 13.57 -12.65
CA ASP A 32 30.07 13.65 -13.76
C ASP A 32 29.62 12.73 -14.92
N GLU A 33 29.66 13.26 -16.14
CA GLU A 33 29.45 12.50 -17.37
C GLU A 33 30.73 11.79 -17.76
N SER A 34 30.72 10.46 -17.86
CA SER A 34 31.72 9.74 -18.67
C SER A 34 31.07 8.73 -19.58
N SER A 35 31.18 9.02 -20.84
CA SER A 35 30.80 8.24 -22.00
C SER A 35 31.52 6.89 -22.11
N GLY A 36 30.78 5.84 -22.48
CA GLY A 36 31.34 4.58 -22.94
C GLY A 36 30.41 3.87 -23.92
N ARG A 37 30.64 4.09 -25.21
CA ARG A 37 30.05 3.29 -26.30
C ARG A 37 30.77 1.96 -26.37
N ILE A 38 30.04 0.84 -26.43
CA ILE A 38 30.51 -0.39 -27.03
C ILE A 38 29.36 -0.99 -27.86
N SER A 39 29.61 -1.13 -29.17
CA SER A 39 28.87 -1.86 -30.17
C SER A 39 29.29 -3.32 -30.19
N GLY A 40 28.38 -4.23 -30.56
CA GLY A 40 28.72 -5.63 -30.84
C GLY A 40 27.51 -6.47 -31.21
N ASP A 41 27.53 -6.90 -32.45
CA ASP A 41 26.60 -7.69 -33.26
C ASP A 41 26.26 -9.08 -32.73
N GLY A 42 25.06 -9.56 -33.21
CA GLY A 42 24.87 -10.88 -33.91
C GLY A 42 24.54 -12.07 -33.02
N ASP A 43 23.41 -12.71 -33.10
CA ASP A 43 23.03 -13.78 -34.00
C ASP A 43 21.70 -14.45 -33.59
N GLU A 44 20.88 -14.69 -34.59
CA GLU A 44 19.65 -15.46 -34.58
C GLU A 44 19.91 -16.96 -34.32
N HIS A 45 19.07 -17.63 -33.54
CA HIS A 45 18.79 -19.05 -33.73
C HIS A 45 17.32 -19.38 -33.37
N THR A 46 16.57 -19.63 -34.43
CA THR A 46 15.25 -20.27 -34.46
C THR A 46 15.38 -21.76 -34.14
N GLY A 47 14.55 -22.25 -33.24
CA GLY A 47 14.42 -23.69 -32.94
C GLY A 47 12.97 -24.04 -32.59
N GLU A 48 12.23 -24.43 -33.62
CA GLU A 48 10.86 -24.94 -33.55
C GLU A 48 10.90 -26.42 -33.10
N LEU A 49 10.19 -26.73 -32.00
CA LEU A 49 9.95 -28.13 -31.59
C LEU A 49 8.45 -28.37 -31.37
N THR A 50 7.85 -28.95 -32.39
CA THR A 50 6.52 -29.56 -32.37
C THR A 50 6.50 -30.84 -31.56
N VAL A 51 5.63 -30.93 -30.53
CA VAL A 51 5.31 -32.20 -29.87
C VAL A 51 3.84 -32.52 -30.03
N LYS A 52 3.60 -33.71 -30.60
CA LYS A 52 2.30 -34.29 -30.95
C LYS A 52 1.48 -34.68 -29.71
N ARG A 53 0.20 -34.37 -29.75
CA ARG A 53 -0.85 -34.68 -28.80
C ARG A 53 -1.37 -36.11 -29.01
N ALA A 54 -1.52 -36.88 -27.94
CA ALA A 54 -2.33 -38.09 -27.90
C ALA A 54 -3.45 -37.94 -26.84
N PRO A 55 -4.65 -38.50 -27.07
CA PRO A 55 -5.83 -38.24 -26.26
C PRO A 55 -5.99 -39.27 -25.15
N SER A 56 -6.33 -38.82 -23.94
CA SER A 56 -6.81 -39.70 -22.90
C SER A 56 -8.17 -39.25 -22.34
N LYS A 57 -8.94 -40.30 -22.07
CA LYS A 57 -10.39 -40.37 -21.84
C LYS A 57 -10.88 -39.66 -20.58
N SER A 58 -12.12 -39.18 -20.70
CA SER A 58 -12.97 -38.54 -19.67
C SER A 58 -13.18 -39.39 -18.40
N HIS A 59 -13.05 -38.75 -17.25
CA HIS A 59 -13.80 -39.14 -16.05
C HIS A 59 -14.67 -37.98 -15.59
N LYS A 60 -15.99 -38.17 -15.72
CA LYS A 60 -17.02 -37.31 -15.11
C LYS A 60 -17.13 -37.69 -13.63
N SER A 61 -16.61 -36.87 -12.75
CA SER A 61 -17.11 -36.74 -11.36
C SER A 61 -16.46 -35.53 -10.70
N ASN A 62 -17.26 -34.74 -9.99
CA ASN A 62 -16.93 -33.57 -9.15
C ASN A 62 -17.02 -32.17 -9.76
N ASN A 63 -18.14 -31.90 -10.47
CA ASN A 63 -18.44 -30.53 -10.93
C ASN A 63 -19.20 -29.64 -9.91
N LYS A 64 -19.41 -30.11 -8.66
CA LYS A 64 -20.24 -29.35 -7.70
C LYS A 64 -19.43 -28.56 -6.66
N VAL A 65 -18.17 -28.92 -6.44
CA VAL A 65 -17.28 -28.19 -5.50
C VAL A 65 -16.53 -27.05 -6.22
N LEU A 66 -16.25 -27.20 -7.51
CA LEU A 66 -15.59 -26.16 -8.33
C LEU A 66 -16.53 -24.98 -8.70
N GLN A 67 -17.86 -25.16 -8.62
CA GLN A 67 -18.79 -24.05 -8.91
C GLN A 67 -19.02 -23.10 -7.72
N LEU A 68 -18.73 -23.50 -6.46
CA LEU A 68 -18.79 -22.57 -5.33
C LEU A 68 -17.56 -21.67 -5.23
N SER A 69 -16.40 -22.11 -5.69
CA SER A 69 -15.17 -21.30 -5.70
C SER A 69 -15.11 -20.29 -6.84
N SER A 70 -15.83 -20.54 -7.94
CA SER A 70 -15.86 -19.63 -9.10
C SER A 70 -16.84 -18.46 -8.94
N SER A 71 -17.72 -18.49 -7.93
CA SER A 71 -18.69 -17.40 -7.69
C SER A 71 -18.16 -16.29 -6.76
N LEU A 72 -17.03 -16.50 -6.08
CA LEU A 72 -16.37 -15.48 -5.24
C LEU A 72 -15.19 -14.78 -5.93
N SER A 73 -14.69 -15.38 -7.01
CA SER A 73 -13.54 -14.86 -7.76
C SER A 73 -14.01 -13.93 -8.88
N GLY A 74 -14.02 -12.62 -8.67
CA GLY A 74 -13.96 -11.76 -9.81
C GLY A 74 -14.82 -10.51 -9.91
N ASN A 75 -15.38 -10.00 -8.83
CA ASN A 75 -16.10 -8.72 -8.89
C ASN A 75 -15.20 -7.48 -8.80
N TYR A 76 -13.91 -7.64 -8.48
CA TYR A 76 -12.96 -6.53 -8.34
C TYR A 76 -12.25 -6.26 -9.66
N LYS A 77 -12.87 -5.51 -10.55
CA LYS A 77 -12.24 -5.10 -11.81
C LYS A 77 -11.19 -4.02 -11.53
N LEU A 78 -9.94 -4.23 -12.01
CA LEU A 78 -8.79 -3.35 -11.75
C LEU A 78 -8.59 -3.12 -10.23
N PRO A 79 -8.36 -4.19 -9.45
CA PRO A 79 -8.38 -4.11 -8.00
C PRO A 79 -7.30 -3.21 -7.44
N LEU A 80 -7.66 -2.46 -6.41
CA LEU A 80 -6.74 -1.76 -5.52
C LEU A 80 -6.70 -2.55 -4.21
N VAL A 81 -5.50 -2.90 -3.77
CA VAL A 81 -5.25 -3.48 -2.46
C VAL A 81 -4.69 -2.38 -1.58
N TRP A 82 -5.50 -1.96 -0.63
CA TRP A 82 -5.16 -0.95 0.36
C TRP A 82 -4.45 -1.63 1.51
N ILE A 83 -3.27 -1.14 1.83
CA ILE A 83 -2.49 -1.58 2.99
C ILE A 83 -2.05 -0.33 3.74
N ASP A 84 -2.13 -0.41 5.05
CA ASP A 84 -1.62 0.55 5.99
C ASP A 84 -0.91 -0.19 7.12
N LEU A 85 0.22 0.33 7.54
CA LEU A 85 1.07 -0.25 8.57
C LEU A 85 1.24 0.72 9.74
N GLU A 86 1.16 0.21 10.96
CA GLU A 86 1.72 0.90 12.11
C GLU A 86 3.12 0.34 12.39
N MET A 87 4.10 1.21 12.62
CA MET A 87 5.50 0.84 12.81
C MET A 87 6.10 1.50 14.06
N THR A 88 7.23 0.96 14.53
CA THR A 88 7.97 1.55 15.66
C THR A 88 8.65 2.87 15.31
N GLY A 89 8.77 3.18 14.03
CA GLY A 89 9.38 4.36 13.47
C GLY A 89 9.45 4.26 11.95
N LEU A 90 10.26 5.08 11.29
CA LEU A 90 10.35 5.16 9.83
C LEU A 90 11.70 4.74 9.26
N ASP A 91 12.63 4.31 10.12
CA ASP A 91 13.92 3.77 9.68
C ASP A 91 13.78 2.28 9.39
N ILE A 92 13.65 1.92 8.11
CA ILE A 92 13.46 0.52 7.69
C ILE A 92 14.60 -0.41 8.15
N GLU A 93 15.77 0.11 8.54
CA GLU A 93 16.89 -0.73 8.97
C GLU A 93 16.72 -1.23 10.42
N VAL A 94 16.03 -0.49 11.25
CA VAL A 94 15.88 -0.78 12.69
C VAL A 94 14.44 -0.93 13.14
N ASP A 95 13.51 -0.23 12.48
CA ASP A 95 12.10 -0.22 12.89
C ASP A 95 11.34 -1.44 12.38
N ARG A 96 10.26 -1.79 13.08
CA ARG A 96 9.49 -3.01 12.87
C ARG A 96 8.00 -2.70 12.68
N ILE A 97 7.30 -3.62 12.03
CA ILE A 97 5.85 -3.54 11.84
C ILE A 97 5.13 -3.97 13.11
N LEU A 98 4.16 -3.19 13.56
CA LEU A 98 3.32 -3.43 14.73
C LEU A 98 1.90 -3.86 14.39
N GLU A 99 1.33 -3.31 13.33
CA GLU A 99 -0.01 -3.62 12.84
C GLU A 99 -0.01 -3.58 11.30
N ILE A 100 -0.80 -4.43 10.69
CA ILE A 100 -1.09 -4.40 9.25
C ILE A 100 -2.59 -4.56 9.05
N ALA A 101 -3.18 -3.64 8.29
CA ALA A 101 -4.55 -3.78 7.82
C ALA A 101 -4.60 -3.88 6.28
N CYS A 102 -5.61 -4.57 5.78
CA CYS A 102 -5.81 -4.77 4.35
C CYS A 102 -7.27 -4.63 3.95
N VAL A 103 -7.53 -3.88 2.88
CA VAL A 103 -8.84 -3.78 2.25
C VAL A 103 -8.68 -3.93 0.74
N ILE A 104 -9.62 -4.58 0.06
CA ILE A 104 -9.65 -4.64 -1.41
C ILE A 104 -10.83 -3.79 -1.91
N THR A 105 -10.58 -2.96 -2.92
CA THR A 105 -11.63 -2.28 -3.66
C THR A 105 -11.55 -2.58 -5.15
N ASP A 106 -12.67 -2.42 -5.87
CA ASP A 106 -12.59 -2.30 -7.33
C ASP A 106 -11.93 -0.96 -7.72
N GLY A 107 -11.40 -0.87 -8.92
CA GLY A 107 -10.76 0.36 -9.41
C GLY A 107 -11.71 1.56 -9.54
N LYS A 108 -13.02 1.36 -9.40
CA LYS A 108 -14.02 2.43 -9.35
C LYS A 108 -14.37 2.86 -7.93
N LEU A 109 -13.84 2.22 -6.90
CA LEU A 109 -14.18 2.46 -5.49
C LEU A 109 -15.69 2.30 -5.21
N THR A 110 -16.36 1.38 -5.92
CA THR A 110 -17.79 1.13 -5.75
C THR A 110 -18.08 -0.05 -4.84
N THR A 111 -17.15 -0.99 -4.78
CA THR A 111 -17.20 -2.16 -3.90
C THR A 111 -15.93 -2.20 -3.06
N SER A 112 -16.06 -2.63 -1.82
CA SER A 112 -14.94 -2.84 -0.91
C SER A 112 -15.14 -4.10 -0.09
N MET A 113 -14.04 -4.74 0.29
CA MET A 113 -14.03 -5.87 1.22
C MET A 113 -12.91 -5.64 2.22
N GLU A 114 -13.27 -5.59 3.49
CA GLU A 114 -12.34 -5.56 4.60
C GLU A 114 -11.69 -6.94 4.74
N GLY A 115 -10.39 -6.94 4.90
CA GLY A 115 -9.57 -8.12 5.07
C GLY A 115 -8.94 -8.19 6.45
N PRO A 116 -7.77 -8.83 6.56
CA PRO A 116 -7.05 -8.91 7.81
C PRO A 116 -6.75 -7.54 8.41
N ASP A 117 -6.89 -7.45 9.73
CA ASP A 117 -6.46 -6.36 10.59
C ASP A 117 -5.70 -7.03 11.75
N LEU A 118 -4.37 -7.06 11.66
CA LEU A 118 -3.53 -7.94 12.45
C LEU A 118 -2.51 -7.14 13.24
N VAL A 119 -2.51 -7.33 14.55
CA VAL A 119 -1.46 -6.83 15.43
C VAL A 119 -0.36 -7.86 15.52
N ILE A 120 0.86 -7.44 15.23
CA ILE A 120 2.05 -8.29 15.14
C ILE A 120 2.81 -8.23 16.46
N ASN A 121 3.21 -9.39 16.97
CA ASN A 121 4.02 -9.46 18.17
C ASN A 121 5.41 -8.89 17.94
N GLN A 122 5.84 -8.02 18.86
CA GLN A 122 7.21 -7.53 18.95
C GLN A 122 7.70 -7.61 20.40
N SER A 123 9.02 -7.72 20.58
CA SER A 123 9.60 -7.78 21.92
C SER A 123 9.42 -6.45 22.67
N LYS A 124 9.39 -6.53 23.99
CA LYS A 124 9.38 -5.34 24.84
C LYS A 124 10.57 -4.42 24.54
N GLU A 125 11.75 -4.96 24.26
CA GLU A 125 12.93 -4.21 23.91
C GLU A 125 12.72 -3.40 22.61
N CYS A 126 12.07 -4.00 21.61
CA CYS A 126 11.72 -3.30 20.36
C CYS A 126 10.82 -2.10 20.64
N LEU A 127 9.81 -2.26 21.50
CA LEU A 127 8.88 -1.20 21.86
C LEU A 127 9.54 -0.11 22.73
N ASP A 128 10.42 -0.49 23.63
CA ASP A 128 11.15 0.47 24.48
C ASP A 128 12.10 1.37 23.66
N ASN A 129 12.57 0.90 22.49
CA ASN A 129 13.42 1.65 21.57
C ASN A 129 12.67 2.60 20.64
N MET A 130 11.33 2.61 20.63
CA MET A 130 10.54 3.54 19.85
C MET A 130 10.88 5.01 20.18
N GLY A 131 10.83 5.87 19.16
CA GLY A 131 10.87 7.31 19.35
C GLY A 131 9.70 7.79 20.21
N GLU A 132 9.83 8.96 20.85
CA GLU A 132 8.84 9.51 21.78
C GLU A 132 7.46 9.62 21.13
N TRP A 133 7.39 10.13 19.91
CA TRP A 133 6.13 10.28 19.16
C TRP A 133 5.40 8.94 18.98
N CYS A 134 6.08 7.89 18.48
CA CYS A 134 5.49 6.57 18.30
C CYS A 134 5.03 5.97 19.62
N ARG A 135 5.86 6.11 20.67
CA ARG A 135 5.54 5.61 22.00
C ARG A 135 4.27 6.19 22.55
N GLU A 136 4.10 7.52 22.46
CA GLU A 136 2.91 8.24 22.94
C GLU A 136 1.66 7.85 22.13
N HIS A 137 1.75 7.84 20.80
CA HIS A 137 0.60 7.56 19.93
C HIS A 137 0.15 6.10 20.02
N HIS A 138 1.09 5.15 20.02
CA HIS A 138 0.76 3.73 20.16
C HIS A 138 0.27 3.37 21.56
N ALA A 139 0.73 4.05 22.61
CA ALA A 139 0.17 3.90 23.95
C ALA A 139 -1.27 4.48 24.01
N ALA A 140 -1.50 5.65 23.46
CA ALA A 140 -2.81 6.29 23.45
C ALA A 140 -3.86 5.50 22.68
N SER A 141 -3.48 4.85 21.55
CA SER A 141 -4.36 3.95 20.76
C SER A 141 -4.49 2.55 21.36
N GLY A 142 -3.74 2.22 22.43
CA GLY A 142 -3.68 0.89 23.04
C GLY A 142 -2.94 -0.15 22.20
N LEU A 143 -2.27 0.26 21.12
CA LEU A 143 -1.56 -0.66 20.25
C LEU A 143 -0.38 -1.34 20.94
N THR A 144 0.39 -0.58 21.74
CA THR A 144 1.54 -1.11 22.48
C THR A 144 1.18 -2.34 23.33
N GLU A 145 0.07 -2.29 24.06
CA GLU A 145 -0.38 -3.40 24.88
C GLU A 145 -0.82 -4.60 24.03
N ARG A 146 -1.56 -4.34 22.94
CA ARG A 146 -1.99 -5.37 21.99
C ARG A 146 -0.82 -6.08 21.32
N VAL A 147 0.25 -5.36 21.00
CA VAL A 147 1.49 -5.92 20.41
C VAL A 147 2.14 -6.91 21.38
N LEU A 148 2.25 -6.56 22.66
CA LEU A 148 2.81 -7.46 23.70
C LEU A 148 1.95 -8.70 23.93
N GLN A 149 0.64 -8.61 23.76
CA GLN A 149 -0.31 -9.72 23.93
C GLN A 149 -0.47 -10.56 22.67
N SER A 150 -0.08 -10.04 21.52
CA SER A 150 -0.21 -10.75 20.24
C SER A 150 0.71 -11.98 20.21
N THR A 151 0.28 -12.98 19.46
CA THR A 151 1.08 -14.18 19.13
C THR A 151 1.36 -14.27 17.62
N ILE A 152 0.89 -13.30 16.84
CA ILE A 152 1.03 -13.27 15.38
C ILE A 152 2.43 -12.77 15.04
N THR A 153 3.18 -13.55 14.27
CA THR A 153 4.48 -13.12 13.74
C THR A 153 4.30 -12.32 12.45
N GLU A 154 5.34 -11.59 12.04
CA GLU A 154 5.36 -10.89 10.72
C GLU A 154 5.09 -11.87 9.57
N LYS A 155 5.63 -13.10 9.67
CA LYS A 155 5.43 -14.14 8.67
C LYS A 155 3.98 -14.64 8.64
N ASP A 156 3.36 -14.84 9.80
CA ASP A 156 1.95 -15.26 9.87
C ASP A 156 1.02 -14.19 9.31
N ALA A 157 1.33 -12.91 9.59
CA ALA A 157 0.59 -11.78 9.04
C ALA A 157 0.74 -11.69 7.53
N GLU A 158 1.96 -11.81 7.01
CA GLU A 158 2.24 -11.85 5.58
C GLU A 158 1.42 -12.94 4.88
N GLU A 159 1.44 -14.17 5.41
CA GLU A 159 0.72 -15.32 4.82
C GLU A 159 -0.79 -15.09 4.82
N GLN A 160 -1.36 -14.57 5.91
CA GLN A 160 -2.79 -14.29 6.01
C GLN A 160 -3.23 -13.22 5.00
N VAL A 161 -2.46 -12.13 4.84
CA VAL A 161 -2.76 -11.08 3.87
C VAL A 161 -2.61 -11.58 2.44
N ILE A 162 -1.56 -12.35 2.12
CA ILE A 162 -1.38 -12.98 0.80
C ILE A 162 -2.57 -13.87 0.45
N ASN A 163 -3.00 -14.72 1.38
CA ASN A 163 -4.12 -15.63 1.16
C ASN A 163 -5.42 -14.86 0.92
N PHE A 164 -5.67 -13.82 1.71
CA PHE A 164 -6.81 -12.94 1.51
C PHE A 164 -6.79 -12.29 0.12
N VAL A 165 -5.69 -11.64 -0.25
CA VAL A 165 -5.55 -10.98 -1.54
C VAL A 165 -5.76 -11.96 -2.69
N LYS A 166 -5.03 -13.08 -2.72
CA LYS A 166 -5.10 -14.08 -3.80
C LYS A 166 -6.51 -14.67 -3.95
N ASN A 167 -7.21 -14.90 -2.85
CA ASN A 167 -8.56 -15.47 -2.89
C ASN A 167 -9.61 -14.53 -3.51
N HIS A 168 -9.38 -13.22 -3.46
CA HIS A 168 -10.36 -12.23 -3.89
C HIS A 168 -10.06 -11.56 -5.24
N ILE A 169 -8.78 -11.43 -5.61
CA ILE A 169 -8.42 -10.78 -6.89
C ILE A 169 -8.35 -11.75 -8.09
N GLY A 170 -8.29 -13.07 -7.83
CA GLY A 170 -8.13 -14.07 -8.88
C GLY A 170 -6.82 -13.92 -9.64
N SER A 171 -6.89 -13.90 -10.98
CA SER A 171 -5.72 -13.76 -11.87
C SER A 171 -5.36 -12.29 -12.19
N GLN A 172 -6.01 -11.31 -11.57
CA GLN A 172 -5.73 -9.90 -11.83
C GLN A 172 -4.48 -9.44 -11.09
N THR A 173 -3.77 -8.48 -11.67
CA THR A 173 -2.65 -7.81 -11.01
C THR A 173 -3.19 -6.57 -10.27
N PRO A 174 -3.16 -6.55 -8.93
CA PRO A 174 -3.62 -5.41 -8.16
C PRO A 174 -2.58 -4.30 -8.14
N LEU A 175 -3.01 -3.07 -7.87
CA LEU A 175 -2.11 -2.00 -7.44
C LEU A 175 -2.19 -1.84 -5.93
N LEU A 176 -1.04 -1.61 -5.30
CA LEU A 176 -0.98 -1.22 -3.89
C LEU A 176 -1.47 0.23 -3.76
N ALA A 177 -2.36 0.47 -2.80
CA ALA A 177 -2.96 1.78 -2.55
C ALA A 177 -2.89 2.14 -1.06
N GLY A 178 -2.82 3.42 -0.75
CA GLY A 178 -2.80 3.95 0.61
C GLY A 178 -2.47 5.43 0.65
N ASN A 179 -2.24 5.95 1.85
CA ASN A 179 -1.78 7.31 2.07
C ASN A 179 -0.30 7.29 2.43
N SER A 180 0.56 7.97 1.66
CA SER A 180 2.03 7.86 1.77
C SER A 180 2.53 6.41 1.68
N VAL A 181 1.82 5.58 0.97
CA VAL A 181 1.96 4.12 0.91
C VAL A 181 3.33 3.65 0.40
N TYR A 182 4.14 4.54 -0.14
CA TYR A 182 5.52 4.24 -0.51
C TYR A 182 6.35 3.81 0.72
N VAL A 183 6.07 4.37 1.91
CA VAL A 183 6.73 4.01 3.17
C VAL A 183 6.35 2.58 3.54
N ASP A 184 5.04 2.27 3.56
CA ASP A 184 4.54 0.93 3.81
C ASP A 184 5.17 -0.08 2.85
N PHE A 185 5.24 0.27 1.57
CA PHE A 185 5.85 -0.59 0.56
C PHE A 185 7.33 -0.86 0.81
N MET A 186 8.09 0.09 1.37
CA MET A 186 9.48 -0.13 1.77
C MET A 186 9.56 -1.14 2.92
N PHE A 187 8.72 -1.02 3.94
CA PHE A 187 8.62 -1.99 5.03
C PHE A 187 8.18 -3.37 4.53
N LEU A 188 7.16 -3.44 3.68
CA LEU A 188 6.73 -4.70 3.06
C LEU A 188 7.87 -5.37 2.29
N LYS A 189 8.64 -4.63 1.50
CA LYS A 189 9.79 -5.20 0.77
C LYS A 189 10.82 -5.84 1.69
N LYS A 190 11.02 -5.30 2.87
CA LYS A 190 12.01 -5.78 3.84
C LYS A 190 11.48 -6.92 4.69
N TYR A 191 10.29 -6.78 5.24
CA TYR A 191 9.76 -7.68 6.27
C TYR A 191 8.68 -8.65 5.76
N MET A 192 8.04 -8.33 4.63
CA MET A 192 7.00 -9.13 3.98
C MET A 192 7.22 -9.22 2.46
N PRO A 193 8.38 -9.77 2.00
CA PRO A 193 8.79 -9.71 0.60
C PRO A 193 7.89 -10.48 -0.35
N TYR A 194 7.22 -11.54 0.11
CA TYR A 194 6.28 -12.30 -0.71
C TYR A 194 4.99 -11.54 -0.96
N LEU A 195 4.52 -10.78 0.03
CA LEU A 195 3.39 -9.86 -0.12
C LEU A 195 3.76 -8.70 -1.04
N ALA A 196 4.90 -8.06 -0.80
CA ALA A 196 5.41 -6.98 -1.66
C ALA A 196 5.53 -7.43 -3.13
N GLY A 197 5.93 -8.69 -3.36
CA GLY A 197 6.08 -9.28 -4.70
C GLY A 197 4.77 -9.45 -5.49
N ILE A 198 3.60 -9.29 -4.85
CA ILE A 198 2.30 -9.32 -5.54
C ILE A 198 2.08 -8.01 -6.34
N PHE A 199 2.67 -6.91 -5.89
CA PHE A 199 2.42 -5.58 -6.41
C PHE A 199 3.48 -5.17 -7.46
N PRO A 200 3.06 -4.55 -8.57
CA PRO A 200 3.98 -3.88 -9.47
C PRO A 200 4.56 -2.61 -8.81
N HIS A 201 5.52 -1.98 -9.50
CA HIS A 201 6.15 -0.75 -9.02
C HIS A 201 5.25 0.50 -9.03
N VAL A 202 4.07 0.41 -9.65
CA VAL A 202 3.10 1.52 -9.69
C VAL A 202 2.22 1.48 -8.44
N LEU A 203 2.23 2.56 -7.68
CA LEU A 203 1.45 2.74 -6.46
C LEU A 203 0.32 3.74 -6.70
N VAL A 204 -0.79 3.56 -5.99
CA VAL A 204 -1.88 4.54 -5.90
C VAL A 204 -1.76 5.25 -4.56
N ASP A 205 -0.98 6.33 -4.55
CA ASP A 205 -0.72 7.11 -3.33
C ASP A 205 -1.65 8.32 -3.25
N VAL A 206 -2.55 8.30 -2.26
CA VAL A 206 -3.54 9.37 -2.04
C VAL A 206 -2.86 10.67 -1.63
N SER A 207 -1.74 10.62 -0.88
CA SER A 207 -0.98 11.82 -0.50
C SER A 207 -0.48 12.59 -1.71
N SER A 208 -0.06 11.89 -2.77
CA SER A 208 0.37 12.52 -4.02
C SER A 208 -0.79 13.29 -4.69
N ILE A 209 -1.99 12.69 -4.69
CA ILE A 209 -3.19 13.34 -5.21
C ILE A 209 -3.56 14.55 -4.36
N THR A 210 -3.55 14.41 -3.04
CA THR A 210 -3.78 15.49 -2.07
C THR A 210 -2.82 16.65 -2.30
N ALA A 211 -1.52 16.37 -2.48
CA ALA A 211 -0.51 17.39 -2.74
C ALA A 211 -0.74 18.15 -4.05
N LEU A 212 -1.25 17.49 -5.10
CA LEU A 212 -1.66 18.15 -6.34
C LEU A 212 -2.94 18.97 -6.15
N CYS A 213 -3.92 18.44 -5.40
CA CYS A 213 -5.17 19.15 -5.11
C CYS A 213 -4.92 20.42 -4.29
N MET A 214 -3.99 20.43 -3.34
CA MET A 214 -3.58 21.64 -2.62
C MET A 214 -3.11 22.75 -3.57
N ARG A 215 -2.44 22.41 -4.65
CA ARG A 215 -1.87 23.37 -5.61
C ARG A 215 -2.84 23.80 -6.69
N TRP A 216 -3.64 22.86 -7.20
CA TRP A 216 -4.46 23.08 -8.40
C TRP A 216 -5.94 23.28 -8.09
N PHE A 217 -6.43 22.69 -6.99
CA PHE A 217 -7.83 22.64 -6.58
C PHE A 217 -7.99 22.93 -5.08
N PRO A 218 -7.47 24.10 -4.58
CA PRO A 218 -7.44 24.37 -3.13
C PRO A 218 -8.83 24.44 -2.47
N LYS A 219 -9.87 24.82 -3.25
CA LYS A 219 -11.25 24.86 -2.74
C LYS A 219 -11.80 23.45 -2.50
N GLU A 220 -11.59 22.57 -3.48
CA GLU A 220 -12.00 21.17 -3.40
C GLU A 220 -11.20 20.44 -2.32
N ARG A 221 -9.90 20.74 -2.20
CA ARG A 221 -9.07 20.18 -1.10
C ARG A 221 -9.61 20.60 0.28
N LYS A 222 -9.98 21.85 0.47
CA LYS A 222 -10.55 22.32 1.74
C LYS A 222 -11.90 21.68 2.06
N ALA A 223 -12.66 21.27 1.07
CA ALA A 223 -13.95 20.59 1.23
C ALA A 223 -13.82 19.05 1.31
N ALA A 224 -12.61 18.50 1.24
CA ALA A 224 -12.38 17.06 1.39
C ALA A 224 -12.74 16.59 2.80
N PRO A 225 -13.16 15.31 2.96
CA PRO A 225 -13.48 14.75 4.26
C PRO A 225 -12.31 14.90 5.25
N THR A 226 -12.62 15.34 6.46
CA THR A 226 -11.65 15.45 7.55
C THR A 226 -11.32 14.06 8.08
N LYS A 227 -10.05 13.81 8.36
CA LYS A 227 -9.56 12.57 8.97
C LYS A 227 -9.63 12.68 10.50
N GLU A 228 -10.02 11.58 11.17
CA GLU A 228 -10.16 11.54 12.63
C GLU A 228 -8.83 11.27 13.36
N LYS A 229 -7.79 10.88 12.62
CA LYS A 229 -6.43 10.62 13.14
C LYS A 229 -6.41 9.65 14.33
N ARG A 230 -7.13 8.54 14.21
CA ARG A 230 -7.20 7.53 15.27
C ARG A 230 -5.95 6.67 15.36
N HIS A 231 -5.05 6.75 14.38
CA HIS A 231 -3.82 5.96 14.27
C HIS A 231 -4.09 4.47 14.46
N ARG A 232 -5.04 3.97 13.66
CA ARG A 232 -5.39 2.56 13.55
C ARG A 232 -5.46 2.22 12.07
N ALA A 233 -4.63 1.29 11.65
CA ALA A 233 -4.40 0.96 10.25
C ALA A 233 -5.71 0.75 9.46
N MET A 234 -6.69 0.03 10.01
CA MET A 234 -7.97 -0.17 9.33
C MET A 234 -8.79 1.11 9.17
N ASP A 235 -8.80 1.99 10.18
CA ASP A 235 -9.53 3.26 10.11
C ASP A 235 -8.86 4.20 9.11
N ASP A 236 -7.53 4.26 9.10
CA ASP A 236 -6.75 5.11 8.19
C ASP A 236 -6.91 4.68 6.73
N ILE A 237 -7.02 3.38 6.46
CA ILE A 237 -7.42 2.87 5.13
C ILE A 237 -8.79 3.39 4.72
N LYS A 238 -9.79 3.27 5.60
CA LYS A 238 -11.18 3.72 5.30
C LYS A 238 -11.24 5.21 5.01
N GLU A 239 -10.47 5.99 5.72
CA GLU A 239 -10.35 7.43 5.51
C GLU A 239 -9.69 7.74 4.16
N SER A 240 -8.63 7.06 3.82
CA SER A 240 -7.92 7.21 2.54
C SER A 240 -8.79 6.82 1.35
N ILE A 241 -9.58 5.74 1.45
CA ILE A 241 -10.57 5.36 0.44
C ILE A 241 -11.63 6.45 0.27
N ARG A 242 -12.15 7.01 1.37
CA ARG A 242 -13.15 8.07 1.38
C ARG A 242 -12.62 9.34 0.73
N GLU A 243 -11.38 9.72 1.06
CA GLU A 243 -10.70 10.87 0.48
C GLU A 243 -10.49 10.70 -1.04
N LEU A 244 -9.94 9.57 -1.48
CA LEU A 244 -9.75 9.31 -2.90
C LEU A 244 -11.08 9.28 -3.67
N LYS A 245 -12.13 8.72 -3.07
CA LYS A 245 -13.47 8.72 -3.66
C LYS A 245 -14.01 10.13 -3.82
N TYR A 246 -13.81 10.99 -2.83
CA TYR A 246 -14.17 12.39 -2.91
C TYR A 246 -13.44 13.10 -4.08
N TYR A 247 -12.11 12.98 -4.18
CA TYR A 247 -11.37 13.59 -5.31
C TYR A 247 -11.81 13.05 -6.65
N LYS A 248 -12.06 11.75 -6.75
CA LYS A 248 -12.60 11.15 -7.96
C LYS A 248 -13.92 11.79 -8.39
N GLU A 249 -14.80 12.10 -7.45
CA GLU A 249 -16.14 12.64 -7.72
C GLU A 249 -16.14 14.14 -7.93
N SER A 250 -15.34 14.87 -7.18
CA SER A 250 -15.33 16.34 -7.21
C SER A 250 -14.39 16.92 -8.27
N ILE A 251 -13.26 16.23 -8.56
CA ILE A 251 -12.22 16.73 -9.45
C ILE A 251 -12.18 15.95 -10.77
N PHE A 252 -11.95 14.62 -10.70
CA PHE A 252 -11.74 13.83 -11.90
C PHE A 252 -13.00 13.62 -12.76
N LYS A 253 -14.20 13.66 -12.16
CA LYS A 253 -15.47 13.59 -12.90
C LYS A 253 -15.95 14.94 -13.46
N GLY A 254 -15.47 16.06 -12.91
CA GLY A 254 -15.92 17.42 -13.25
C GLY A 254 -15.65 17.86 -14.69
N PHE A 255 -14.83 17.13 -15.45
CA PHE A 255 -14.49 17.46 -16.84
C PHE A 255 -15.44 16.87 -17.91
N ARG A 256 -16.54 16.24 -17.54
CA ARG A 256 -17.59 15.96 -18.53
C ARG A 256 -18.32 17.26 -18.81
N LYS A 257 -17.87 18.00 -19.85
CA LYS A 257 -18.67 19.07 -20.47
C LYS A 257 -20.06 18.48 -20.73
N SER A 258 -21.10 19.05 -20.12
CA SER A 258 -22.46 18.86 -20.55
C SER A 258 -22.53 19.19 -22.03
N LYS A 259 -22.82 18.20 -22.88
CA LYS A 259 -23.18 18.41 -24.28
C LYS A 259 -24.56 19.02 -24.34
#